data_168fc48483860bc0b74f5b2dcbf506e6
#
_entry.id   168fc48483860bc0b74f5b2dcbf506e6
#
_cell.length_a   1.000
_cell.length_b   1.000
_cell.length_c   1.000
_cell.angle_alpha   90.00
_cell.angle_beta   90.00
_cell.angle_gamma   90.00
#
_symmetry.space_group_name_H-M   'P 1'
#
loop_
_entity.id
_entity.type
_entity.pdbx_description
1 polymer ?
#
loop_
_entity_poly.entity_id
_entity_poly.type
_entity_poly.pdbx_seq_one_letter_code
_entity_poly.pdbx_strand_id
1 'polypeptide(L)'
;QIESDYFNFEALNLPKDHPARDMQDSFYITEDILLRSQTSPVQARTMQAHEPNSPIRIIAPGHVYRRDDYDATHSPMFTQVEGLCIDKNISFADLKGTLVTFLQQIFGEDVKSSLPSKLLPIH
;
A
#
# COMPACT_ATOMS: atom_id res chain seq x y z
N GLN A 1 -7.41 10.59 -6.66
CA GLN A 1 -7.12 11.53 -5.59
C GLN A 1 -5.74 12.16 -5.79
N ILE A 2 -5.68 13.47 -5.59
CA ILE A 2 -4.44 14.24 -5.74
C ILE A 2 -3.59 14.06 -4.49
N GLU A 3 -2.27 13.89 -4.69
CA GLU A 3 -1.33 13.64 -3.61
C GLU A 3 -0.03 14.41 -3.82
N SER A 4 0.72 14.65 -2.74
CA SER A 4 2.06 15.22 -2.85
C SER A 4 3.09 14.12 -3.15
N ASP A 5 4.12 14.47 -3.91
CA ASP A 5 5.24 13.58 -4.16
C ASP A 5 5.91 13.13 -2.87
N TYR A 6 6.00 14.05 -1.89
CA TYR A 6 6.59 13.73 -0.59
C TYR A 6 5.88 12.55 0.08
N PHE A 7 4.56 12.61 0.24
CA PHE A 7 3.82 11.53 0.90
C PHE A 7 3.70 10.28 0.04
N ASN A 8 3.71 10.43 -1.28
CA ASN A 8 3.60 9.27 -2.17
C ASN A 8 4.92 8.48 -2.26
N PHE A 9 6.05 9.12 -2.06
CA PHE A 9 7.36 8.49 -2.23
C PHE A 9 8.34 8.77 -1.08
N GLU A 10 8.73 10.01 -0.87
CA GLU A 10 9.83 10.32 0.06
C GLU A 10 9.55 9.89 1.50
N ALA A 11 8.34 10.16 2.00
CA ALA A 11 7.94 9.76 3.36
C ALA A 11 7.91 8.23 3.53
N LEU A 12 7.88 7.48 2.43
CA LEU A 12 7.89 6.02 2.41
C LEU A 12 9.28 5.48 2.09
N ASN A 13 10.30 6.30 2.26
CA ASN A 13 11.70 5.95 2.00
C ASN A 13 11.99 5.64 0.53
N LEU A 14 11.31 6.34 -0.37
CA LEU A 14 11.54 6.27 -1.81
C LEU A 14 12.01 7.63 -2.32
N PRO A 15 13.30 7.99 -2.14
CA PRO A 15 13.83 9.25 -2.63
C PRO A 15 13.83 9.32 -4.16
N LYS A 16 14.04 10.52 -4.71
CA LYS A 16 13.90 10.76 -6.15
C LYS A 16 14.79 9.87 -7.02
N ASP A 17 15.92 9.42 -6.50
CA ASP A 17 16.86 8.56 -7.21
C ASP A 17 16.66 7.05 -6.92
N HIS A 18 15.64 6.69 -6.16
CA HIS A 18 15.40 5.30 -5.81
C HIS A 18 14.88 4.52 -7.03
N PRO A 19 15.46 3.33 -7.33
CA PRO A 19 15.04 2.55 -8.51
C PRO A 19 13.56 2.17 -8.51
N ALA A 20 12.96 1.96 -7.36
CA ALA A 20 11.55 1.58 -7.26
C ALA A 20 10.61 2.68 -7.77
N ARG A 21 11.04 3.94 -7.82
CA ARG A 21 10.22 5.02 -8.38
C ARG A 21 10.08 4.92 -9.88
N ASP A 22 11.13 4.48 -10.56
CA ASP A 22 11.10 4.32 -12.02
C ASP A 22 10.17 3.17 -12.44
N MET A 23 9.95 2.20 -11.55
CA MET A 23 9.04 1.08 -11.80
C MET A 23 7.57 1.46 -11.64
N GLN A 24 7.27 2.62 -11.05
CA GLN A 24 5.92 3.11 -10.85
C GLN A 24 5.71 4.39 -11.65
N ASP A 25 5.36 4.26 -12.91
CA ASP A 25 5.01 5.40 -13.72
C ASP A 25 3.83 6.14 -13.09
N SER A 26 3.97 7.45 -12.92
CA SER A 26 3.01 8.27 -12.21
C SER A 26 2.47 9.39 -13.09
N PHE A 27 1.22 9.78 -12.83
CA PHE A 27 0.61 10.93 -13.49
C PHE A 27 0.87 12.18 -12.67
N TYR A 28 1.88 12.95 -13.03
CA TYR A 28 2.21 14.20 -12.35
C TYR A 28 1.36 15.36 -12.89
N ILE A 29 0.85 16.18 -11.97
CA ILE A 29 0.17 17.43 -12.29
C ILE A 29 1.20 18.56 -12.26
N THR A 30 2.07 18.55 -11.28
CA THR A 30 3.26 19.43 -11.16
C THR A 30 4.44 18.58 -10.72
N GLU A 31 5.62 19.17 -10.56
CA GLU A 31 6.79 18.45 -10.05
C GLU A 31 6.56 17.78 -8.69
N ASP A 32 5.70 18.37 -7.88
CA ASP A 32 5.49 17.94 -6.49
C ASP A 32 4.10 17.36 -6.23
N ILE A 33 3.22 17.36 -7.22
CA ILE A 33 1.83 16.93 -7.08
C ILE A 33 1.48 15.93 -8.16
N LEU A 34 0.87 14.82 -7.76
CA LEU A 34 0.51 13.75 -8.68
C LEU A 34 -0.84 13.11 -8.29
N LEU A 35 -1.36 12.28 -9.18
CA LEU A 35 -2.40 11.32 -8.81
C LEU A 35 -1.72 10.18 -8.07
N ARG A 36 -2.18 9.86 -6.88
CA ARG A 36 -1.50 8.88 -6.04
C ARG A 36 -1.36 7.53 -6.74
N SER A 37 -0.19 6.94 -6.64
CA SER A 37 0.09 5.62 -7.21
C SER A 37 -0.12 4.47 -6.23
N GLN A 38 -0.43 4.80 -4.98
CA GLN A 38 -0.67 3.84 -3.91
C GLN A 38 -1.46 4.51 -2.79
N THR A 39 -2.01 3.72 -1.88
CA THR A 39 -2.73 4.29 -0.72
C THR A 39 -1.83 4.48 0.50
N SER A 40 -0.55 4.18 0.38
CA SER A 40 0.44 4.31 1.46
C SER A 40 0.58 5.72 2.04
N PRO A 41 0.32 6.83 1.31
CA PRO A 41 0.28 8.15 1.93
C PRO A 41 -0.65 8.27 3.12
N VAL A 42 -1.76 7.53 3.13
CA VAL A 42 -2.67 7.48 4.28
C VAL A 42 -1.96 6.91 5.50
N GLN A 43 -1.15 5.87 5.32
CA GLN A 43 -0.36 5.30 6.40
C GLN A 43 0.64 6.32 6.96
N ALA A 44 1.35 7.02 6.08
CA ALA A 44 2.34 8.03 6.51
C ALA A 44 1.68 9.16 7.29
N ARG A 45 0.56 9.68 6.82
CA ARG A 45 -0.18 10.75 7.52
C ARG A 45 -0.72 10.27 8.85
N THR A 46 -1.24 9.05 8.90
CA THR A 46 -1.77 8.48 10.14
C THR A 46 -0.68 8.33 11.18
N MET A 47 0.49 7.82 10.78
CA MET A 47 1.62 7.68 11.69
C MET A 47 2.11 9.03 12.22
N GLN A 48 2.14 10.06 11.38
CA GLN A 48 2.55 11.39 11.81
C GLN A 48 1.58 12.05 12.78
N ALA A 49 0.28 11.78 12.62
CA ALA A 49 -0.76 12.37 13.45
C ALA A 49 -1.05 11.57 14.72
N HIS A 50 -0.50 10.37 14.83
CA HIS A 50 -0.82 9.45 15.93
C HIS A 50 0.06 9.71 17.15
N GLU A 51 -0.51 9.48 18.33
CA GLU A 51 0.22 9.57 19.60
C GLU A 51 1.37 8.58 19.63
N PRO A 52 2.59 9.01 20.06
CA PRO A 52 3.71 8.09 20.20
C PRO A 52 3.38 6.93 21.14
N ASN A 53 3.87 5.74 20.81
CA ASN A 53 3.73 4.52 21.60
C ASN A 53 2.28 4.01 21.76
N SER A 54 1.36 4.51 20.95
CA SER A 54 -0.01 3.98 20.88
C SER A 54 -0.17 3.03 19.70
N PRO A 55 -1.00 1.97 19.83
CA PRO A 55 -1.23 1.07 18.71
C PRO A 55 -1.92 1.77 17.52
N ILE A 56 -1.59 1.34 16.33
CA ILE A 56 -2.25 1.79 15.10
C ILE A 56 -2.81 0.57 14.38
N ARG A 57 -4.08 0.64 14.00
CA ARG A 57 -4.74 -0.38 13.18
C ARG A 57 -5.64 0.31 12.20
N ILE A 58 -5.22 0.36 10.94
CA ILE A 58 -5.98 1.03 9.89
C ILE A 58 -6.01 0.20 8.62
N ILE A 59 -7.01 0.46 7.81
CA ILE A 59 -7.05 0.07 6.40
C ILE A 59 -7.15 1.33 5.56
N ALA A 60 -6.54 1.29 4.40
CA ALA A 60 -6.53 2.43 3.47
C ALA A 60 -6.97 1.96 2.09
N PRO A 61 -8.28 1.85 1.84
CA PRO A 61 -8.79 1.52 0.51
C PRO A 61 -8.91 2.77 -0.36
N GLY A 62 -8.76 2.60 -1.65
CA GLY A 62 -9.03 3.70 -2.57
C GLY A 62 -8.48 3.48 -3.97
N HIS A 63 -8.87 4.37 -4.86
CA HIS A 63 -8.38 4.36 -6.22
C HIS A 63 -6.95 4.88 -6.28
N VAL A 64 -6.13 4.20 -7.08
CA VAL A 64 -4.76 4.57 -7.36
C VAL A 64 -4.55 4.60 -8.87
N TYR A 65 -3.47 5.28 -9.31
CA TYR A 65 -3.27 5.60 -10.72
C TYR A 65 -1.83 5.34 -11.10
N ARG A 66 -1.61 4.57 -12.18
CA ARG A 66 -0.28 4.27 -12.70
C ARG A 66 -0.30 4.31 -14.22
N ARG A 67 0.77 4.87 -14.80
CA ARG A 67 0.95 4.99 -16.25
C ARG A 67 1.63 3.75 -16.82
N ASP A 68 1.09 2.57 -16.53
CA ASP A 68 1.59 1.34 -17.13
C ASP A 68 1.09 1.21 -18.57
N ASP A 69 1.78 0.36 -19.34
CA ASP A 69 1.33 0.04 -20.69
C ASP A 69 -0.11 -0.49 -20.65
N TYR A 70 -0.95 0.08 -21.54
CA TYR A 70 -2.36 -0.24 -21.57
C TYR A 70 -2.57 -1.59 -22.24
N ASP A 71 -3.08 -2.57 -21.48
CA ASP A 71 -3.46 -3.87 -22.04
C ASP A 71 -4.73 -4.40 -21.36
N ALA A 72 -5.15 -5.62 -21.71
CA ALA A 72 -6.38 -6.23 -21.21
C ALA A 72 -6.35 -6.53 -19.71
N THR A 73 -5.17 -6.60 -19.09
CA THR A 73 -4.99 -6.96 -17.69
C THR A 73 -4.60 -5.78 -16.80
N HIS A 74 -4.24 -4.63 -17.40
CA HIS A 74 -3.78 -3.45 -16.66
C HIS A 74 -4.64 -2.24 -17.01
N SER A 75 -5.20 -1.61 -15.99
CA SER A 75 -5.90 -0.34 -16.11
C SER A 75 -5.03 0.76 -15.49
N PRO A 76 -5.05 1.99 -16.07
CA PRO A 76 -4.34 3.12 -15.44
C PRO A 76 -4.94 3.51 -14.08
N MET A 77 -6.16 3.08 -13.79
CA MET A 77 -6.79 3.28 -12.49
C MET A 77 -7.26 1.93 -11.96
N PHE A 78 -6.94 1.66 -10.70
CA PHE A 78 -7.44 0.45 -10.01
C PHE A 78 -7.63 0.74 -8.53
N THR A 79 -8.30 -0.16 -7.84
CA THR A 79 -8.51 -0.04 -6.40
C THR A 79 -7.45 -0.83 -5.66
N GLN A 80 -6.85 -0.18 -4.67
CA GLN A 80 -5.89 -0.81 -3.77
C GLN A 80 -6.44 -0.74 -2.35
N VAL A 81 -6.18 -1.79 -1.58
CA VAL A 81 -6.46 -1.81 -0.15
C VAL A 81 -5.16 -2.13 0.57
N GLU A 82 -4.71 -1.23 1.40
CA GLU A 82 -3.55 -1.43 2.25
C GLU A 82 -3.97 -1.51 3.71
N GLY A 83 -3.21 -2.26 4.50
CA GLY A 83 -3.41 -2.34 5.92
C GLY A 83 -2.15 -2.00 6.67
N LEU A 84 -2.29 -1.37 7.82
CA LEU A 84 -1.19 -1.08 8.73
C LEU A 84 -1.59 -1.47 10.14
N CYS A 85 -0.74 -2.26 10.79
CA CYS A 85 -0.89 -2.59 12.20
C CYS A 85 0.45 -2.40 12.90
N ILE A 86 0.48 -1.49 13.86
CA ILE A 86 1.65 -1.26 14.71
C ILE A 86 1.22 -1.48 16.13
N ASP A 87 1.84 -2.44 16.80
CA ASP A 87 1.55 -2.77 18.18
C ASP A 87 2.73 -3.57 18.75
N LYS A 88 2.68 -3.84 20.05
CA LYS A 88 3.66 -4.69 20.71
C LYS A 88 3.43 -6.14 20.31
N ASN A 89 4.53 -6.89 20.18
CA ASN A 89 4.52 -8.33 19.91
C ASN A 89 3.80 -8.76 18.63
N ILE A 90 3.75 -7.88 17.64
CA ILE A 90 3.24 -8.25 16.32
C ILE A 90 4.22 -9.21 15.66
N SER A 91 3.70 -10.34 15.18
CA SER A 91 4.48 -11.37 14.51
C SER A 91 4.08 -11.51 13.04
N PHE A 92 4.91 -12.21 12.29
CA PHE A 92 4.58 -12.59 10.92
C PHE A 92 3.32 -13.45 10.86
N ALA A 93 3.09 -14.29 11.87
CA ALA A 93 1.87 -15.09 11.93
C ALA A 93 0.61 -14.23 12.03
N ASP A 94 0.69 -13.10 12.72
CA ASP A 94 -0.44 -12.15 12.78
C ASP A 94 -0.74 -11.56 11.41
N LEU A 95 0.27 -11.19 10.65
CA LEU A 95 0.09 -10.70 9.29
C LEU A 95 -0.56 -11.75 8.41
N LYS A 96 -0.03 -12.95 8.42
CA LYS A 96 -0.56 -14.06 7.62
C LYS A 96 -2.00 -14.37 8.01
N GLY A 97 -2.30 -14.44 9.30
CA GLY A 97 -3.65 -14.71 9.79
C GLY A 97 -4.64 -13.65 9.36
N THR A 98 -4.26 -12.38 9.44
CA THR A 98 -5.10 -11.27 9.00
C THR A 98 -5.39 -11.35 7.50
N LEU A 99 -4.38 -11.60 6.68
CA LEU A 99 -4.56 -11.73 5.24
C LEU A 99 -5.44 -12.91 4.88
N VAL A 100 -5.23 -14.06 5.51
CA VAL A 100 -6.06 -15.25 5.27
C VAL A 100 -7.52 -14.96 5.62
N THR A 101 -7.77 -14.38 6.80
CA THR A 101 -9.13 -14.05 7.23
C THR A 101 -9.80 -13.07 6.26
N PHE A 102 -9.08 -12.05 5.84
CA PHE A 102 -9.59 -11.06 4.88
C PHE A 102 -9.98 -11.72 3.56
N LEU A 103 -9.11 -12.55 3.01
CA LEU A 103 -9.36 -13.21 1.74
C LEU A 103 -10.51 -14.24 1.85
N GLN A 104 -10.60 -14.95 2.95
CA GLN A 104 -11.70 -15.89 3.19
C GLN A 104 -13.05 -15.20 3.26
N GLN A 105 -13.10 -14.03 3.89
CA GLN A 105 -14.36 -13.27 3.97
C GLN A 105 -14.81 -12.71 2.64
N ILE A 106 -13.87 -12.39 1.75
CA ILE A 106 -14.21 -11.86 0.42
C ILE A 106 -14.47 -12.97 -0.60
N PHE A 107 -13.64 -14.00 -0.62
CA PHE A 107 -13.62 -15.01 -1.69
C PHE A 107 -14.06 -16.40 -1.24
N GLY A 108 -14.30 -16.62 0.05
CA GLY A 108 -14.67 -17.93 0.60
C GLY A 108 -13.49 -18.67 1.21
N GLU A 109 -13.78 -19.74 1.94
CA GLU A 109 -12.80 -20.45 2.76
C GLU A 109 -11.71 -21.18 1.96
N ASP A 110 -11.94 -21.44 0.67
CA ASP A 110 -11.00 -22.19 -0.17
C ASP A 110 -9.70 -21.44 -0.44
N VAL A 111 -9.67 -20.13 -0.22
CA VAL A 111 -8.52 -19.28 -0.55
C VAL A 111 -7.32 -19.55 0.36
N LYS A 112 -7.53 -20.14 1.52
CA LYS A 112 -6.48 -20.36 2.53
C LYS A 112 -5.25 -21.07 1.99
N SER A 113 -5.43 -22.05 1.09
CA SER A 113 -4.33 -22.85 0.56
C SER A 113 -3.57 -22.20 -0.59
N SER A 114 -4.09 -21.11 -1.15
CA SER A 114 -3.52 -20.46 -2.33
C SER A 114 -2.59 -19.29 -2.03
N LEU A 115 -2.40 -18.93 -0.75
CA LEU A 115 -1.49 -17.86 -0.38
C LEU A 115 -0.04 -18.31 -0.59
N PRO A 116 0.69 -17.68 -1.50
CA PRO A 116 2.08 -18.07 -1.73
C PRO A 116 2.95 -17.72 -0.54
N SER A 117 3.88 -18.61 -0.23
CA SER A 117 4.90 -18.37 0.81
C SER A 117 5.80 -17.18 0.50
N LYS A 118 5.71 -16.64 -0.70
CA LYS A 118 6.50 -15.51 -1.17
C LYS A 118 5.90 -14.14 -0.84
N LEU A 119 4.72 -14.09 -0.24
CA LEU A 119 4.18 -12.84 0.30
C LEU A 119 4.88 -12.47 1.60
N LEU A 120 6.15 -12.71 1.67
CA LEU A 120 6.94 -12.37 2.84
C LEU A 120 7.30 -10.90 2.80
N PRO A 121 7.08 -10.18 3.90
CA PRO A 121 7.54 -8.81 3.96
C PRO A 121 9.04 -8.80 3.82
N ILE A 122 9.47 -7.94 2.97
CA ILE A 122 10.87 -7.65 2.80
C ILE A 122 11.21 -6.57 3.80
N HIS A 123 12.28 -6.77 4.47
CA HIS A 123 12.76 -5.83 5.47
C HIS A 123 12.98 -4.43 4.92
#